data_e2527be056c4049a1df94ae1f26aed3c
#
_entry.id   e2527be056c4049a1df94ae1f26aed3c
#
_cell.length_a   1.000
_cell.length_b   1.000
_cell.length_c   1.000
_cell.angle_alpha   90.00
_cell.angle_beta   90.00
_cell.angle_gamma   90.00
#
_symmetry.space_group_name_H-M   'P 1'
#
loop_
_entity.id
_entity.type
_entity.pdbx_description
1 polymer ?
#
loop_
_entity_poly.entity_id
_entity_poly.type
_entity_poly.pdbx_seq_one_letter_code
_entity_poly.pdbx_strand_id
1 'polypeptide(L)'
;MKFIDQSYKIIEQRPGIEGMYLQIERAGRTCYRSIGTRYFLIPIIERSVENSFEYNMIENILGTWVLHSIGFANIIEYRGYGYYCFSIKNTDVKAYPDYITDYEISEDKAFEINDNLSQSKIRAFINLTAERFVNSVLKKNGHGAMLEHGTVYLDVPFYRLDVFFRYAFNKYSRCKMRRGRFLITTNYRVICEKKAEKNLEFFANNTSHHYKRPCVRFIMDRVGSQSVERHRGKYGISFAQESTRFCNYSNGIKFGEITFIIPRWMYALRDKLATYINSLDHTSNEWMLNYKGGEMVKMLECHDRSVAAYCDICRNAEREYNFLCTTDESEQLKPQDARGVLPMCLKTEFVMTAFEFDWKHFFELRDDSHAHPDIQWISHKLHEEEPFKNL
;
A
#
# COMPACT_ATOMS: atom_id res chain seq x y z
N MET A 1 -19.18 6.23 7.87
CA MET A 1 -19.07 6.15 6.41
C MET A 1 -18.18 7.25 5.88
N LYS A 2 -17.21 6.93 5.03
CA LYS A 2 -16.25 7.88 4.46
C LYS A 2 -16.22 7.73 2.93
N PHE A 3 -16.16 8.84 2.21
CA PHE A 3 -15.92 8.90 0.77
C PHE A 3 -14.52 9.43 0.49
N ILE A 4 -13.79 8.77 -0.39
CA ILE A 4 -12.45 9.19 -0.83
C ILE A 4 -12.30 9.06 -2.34
N ASP A 5 -11.35 9.78 -2.88
CA ASP A 5 -10.94 9.65 -4.27
C ASP A 5 -10.12 8.38 -4.48
N GLN A 6 -10.20 7.85 -5.69
CA GLN A 6 -9.24 6.86 -6.13
C GLN A 6 -7.86 7.50 -6.31
N SER A 7 -6.84 6.72 -6.06
CA SER A 7 -5.46 7.18 -6.16
C SER A 7 -4.48 6.04 -6.45
N TYR A 8 -3.26 6.39 -6.79
CA TYR A 8 -2.16 5.45 -6.93
C TYR A 8 -0.87 6.03 -6.35
N LYS A 9 0.07 5.16 -6.05
CA LYS A 9 1.44 5.54 -5.68
C LYS A 9 2.40 4.56 -6.34
N ILE A 10 3.39 5.07 -7.05
CA ILE A 10 4.52 4.29 -7.54
C ILE A 10 5.43 4.00 -6.35
N ILE A 11 5.76 2.74 -6.16
CA ILE A 11 6.58 2.29 -5.04
C ILE A 11 7.92 1.79 -5.58
N GLU A 12 8.97 2.46 -5.20
CA GLU A 12 10.33 2.05 -5.52
C GLU A 12 10.83 1.04 -4.50
N GLN A 13 11.34 -0.09 -4.99
CA GLN A 13 12.01 -1.05 -4.14
C GLN A 13 13.41 -0.56 -3.81
N ARG A 14 13.75 -0.46 -2.54
CA ARG A 14 15.10 -0.13 -2.11
C ARG A 14 16.12 -1.15 -2.58
N PRO A 15 17.38 -0.72 -2.78
CA PRO A 15 18.46 -1.64 -3.13
C PRO A 15 18.68 -2.73 -2.07
N GLY A 16 19.24 -3.85 -2.50
CA GLY A 16 19.65 -4.93 -1.61
C GLY A 16 18.54 -5.91 -1.23
N ILE A 17 18.93 -6.95 -0.52
CA ILE A 17 18.03 -8.02 -0.03
C ILE A 17 17.04 -7.45 0.98
N GLU A 18 17.45 -6.49 1.76
CA GLU A 18 16.64 -5.80 2.76
C GLU A 18 15.50 -5.04 2.10
N GLY A 19 15.78 -4.29 1.01
CA GLY A 19 14.75 -3.61 0.22
C GLY A 19 13.75 -4.59 -0.40
N MET A 20 14.21 -5.77 -0.79
CA MET A 20 13.34 -6.85 -1.26
C MET A 20 12.38 -7.31 -0.15
N TYR A 21 12.85 -7.53 1.08
CA TYR A 21 12.00 -7.93 2.21
C TYR A 21 10.98 -6.84 2.57
N LEU A 22 11.39 -5.57 2.58
CA LEU A 22 10.48 -4.43 2.80
C LEU A 22 9.37 -4.37 1.75
N GLN A 23 9.70 -4.60 0.49
CA GLN A 23 8.71 -4.60 -0.59
C GLN A 23 7.70 -5.74 -0.43
N ILE A 24 8.14 -6.94 -0.04
CA ILE A 24 7.27 -8.08 0.25
C ILE A 24 6.36 -7.77 1.46
N GLU A 25 6.92 -7.19 2.50
CA GLU A 25 6.14 -6.82 3.69
C GLU A 25 5.04 -5.82 3.34
N ARG A 26 5.33 -4.78 2.57
CA ARG A 26 4.33 -3.80 2.09
C ARG A 26 3.15 -4.50 1.41
N ALA A 27 3.45 -5.38 0.46
CA ALA A 27 2.42 -6.14 -0.25
C ALA A 27 1.60 -7.05 0.69
N GLY A 28 2.26 -7.75 1.60
CA GLY A 28 1.60 -8.61 2.58
C GLY A 28 0.69 -7.82 3.52
N ARG A 29 1.14 -6.67 3.99
CA ARG A 29 0.34 -5.81 4.87
C ARG A 29 -0.84 -5.18 4.17
N THR A 30 -0.74 -4.87 2.88
CA THR A 30 -1.90 -4.45 2.09
C THR A 30 -2.98 -5.52 2.10
N CYS A 31 -2.64 -6.79 1.88
CA CYS A 31 -3.59 -7.89 1.88
C CYS A 31 -4.34 -8.04 3.21
N TYR A 32 -3.64 -7.90 4.32
CA TYR A 32 -4.23 -8.03 5.67
C TYR A 32 -4.75 -6.71 6.23
N ARG A 33 -4.54 -5.60 5.53
CA ARG A 33 -4.74 -4.24 6.05
C ARG A 33 -4.14 -4.12 7.45
N SER A 34 -2.94 -4.67 7.61
CA SER A 34 -2.24 -4.70 8.90
C SER A 34 -1.08 -3.74 8.87
N ILE A 35 -0.89 -3.06 9.98
CA ILE A 35 0.30 -2.27 10.22
C ILE A 35 1.17 -3.06 11.15
N GLY A 36 2.42 -3.23 10.78
CA GLY A 36 3.39 -3.89 11.62
C GLY A 36 3.68 -3.07 12.87
N THR A 37 4.23 -3.73 13.86
CA THR A 37 4.88 -3.04 14.95
C THR A 37 6.01 -2.21 14.36
N ARG A 38 5.97 -0.90 14.56
CA ARG A 38 7.03 0.03 14.21
C ARG A 38 7.87 0.29 15.45
N TYR A 39 9.17 0.33 15.26
CA TYR A 39 10.10 0.66 16.31
C TYR A 39 10.80 1.97 15.95
N PHE A 40 10.73 2.91 16.85
CA PHE A 40 11.45 4.17 16.76
C PHE A 40 12.50 4.17 17.85
N LEU A 41 13.71 4.57 17.49
CA LEU A 41 14.82 4.73 18.43
C LEU A 41 14.94 6.20 18.76
N ILE A 42 14.76 6.54 20.02
CA ILE A 42 14.89 7.92 20.52
C ILE A 42 16.14 7.98 21.38
N PRO A 43 17.04 8.94 21.16
CA PRO A 43 18.20 9.13 22.02
C PRO A 43 17.75 9.47 23.45
N ILE A 44 18.41 8.90 24.43
CA ILE A 44 18.25 9.30 25.83
C ILE A 44 18.99 10.64 25.96
N ILE A 45 18.26 11.73 25.88
CA ILE A 45 18.77 13.06 26.23
C ILE A 45 18.77 13.11 27.75
N GLU A 46 19.95 13.20 28.33
CA GLU A 46 20.28 13.24 29.76
C GLU A 46 19.13 13.08 30.75
N ARG A 47 19.19 11.99 31.52
CA ARG A 47 18.28 11.71 32.61
C ARG A 47 18.20 12.87 33.58
N SER A 48 17.32 13.77 33.37
CA SER A 48 16.82 14.57 34.45
C SER A 48 15.31 14.43 34.49
N VAL A 49 14.87 13.52 35.37
CA VAL A 49 13.67 13.69 36.16
C VAL A 49 12.33 13.53 35.47
N GLU A 50 11.53 12.61 36.00
CA GLU A 50 10.08 12.47 35.96
C GLU A 50 9.48 11.94 34.65
N ASN A 51 8.57 11.00 34.82
CA ASN A 51 7.74 10.37 33.77
C ASN A 51 7.05 11.38 32.84
N SER A 52 6.82 12.59 33.29
CA SER A 52 6.25 13.68 32.51
C SER A 52 7.23 14.28 31.49
N PHE A 53 8.52 14.24 31.76
CA PHE A 53 9.54 14.78 30.86
C PHE A 53 9.74 13.89 29.64
N GLU A 54 9.78 12.58 29.82
CA GLU A 54 9.86 11.63 28.70
C GLU A 54 8.67 11.75 27.78
N TYR A 55 7.49 11.96 28.32
CA TYR A 55 6.27 12.16 27.57
C TYR A 55 6.33 13.46 26.74
N ASN A 56 6.75 14.57 27.36
CA ASN A 56 6.89 15.86 26.69
C ASN A 56 8.00 15.85 25.65
N MET A 57 9.07 15.09 25.86
CA MET A 57 10.15 14.95 24.90
C MET A 57 9.67 14.22 23.63
N ILE A 58 8.94 13.14 23.79
CA ILE A 58 8.32 12.43 22.68
C ILE A 58 7.35 13.35 21.93
N GLU A 59 6.55 14.14 22.65
CA GLU A 59 5.67 15.15 22.08
C GLU A 59 6.40 16.16 21.20
N ASN A 60 7.47 16.72 21.72
CA ASN A 60 8.26 17.72 21.00
C ASN A 60 8.94 17.16 19.74
N ILE A 61 9.33 15.88 19.78
CA ILE A 61 10.03 15.22 18.67
C ILE A 61 9.04 14.77 17.58
N LEU A 62 7.95 14.12 17.98
CA LEU A 62 7.02 13.47 17.06
C LEU A 62 5.79 14.32 16.71
N GLY A 63 5.54 15.39 17.47
CA GLY A 63 4.37 16.25 17.34
C GLY A 63 3.17 15.76 18.16
N THR A 64 2.32 16.72 18.57
CA THR A 64 1.21 16.52 19.52
C THR A 64 0.27 15.38 19.14
N TRP A 65 0.04 15.20 17.87
CA TRP A 65 -0.90 14.20 17.39
C TRP A 65 -0.36 12.76 17.40
N VAL A 66 0.93 12.56 17.40
CA VAL A 66 1.55 11.24 17.56
C VAL A 66 1.43 10.76 19.00
N LEU A 67 1.40 11.66 19.96
CA LEU A 67 1.25 11.33 21.37
C LEU A 67 -0.07 10.65 21.73
N HIS A 68 -1.16 11.02 21.07
CA HIS A 68 -2.44 10.33 21.29
C HIS A 68 -2.34 8.85 20.90
N SER A 69 -1.50 8.52 19.95
CA SER A 69 -1.25 7.14 19.53
C SER A 69 -0.22 6.43 20.41
N ILE A 70 0.76 7.16 20.92
CA ILE A 70 1.84 6.62 21.77
C ILE A 70 1.34 6.19 23.16
N GLY A 71 0.24 6.75 23.66
CA GLY A 71 -0.38 6.29 24.88
C GLY A 71 -0.67 4.77 24.93
N PHE A 72 -0.68 4.11 23.78
CA PHE A 72 -0.83 2.66 23.61
C PHE A 72 0.47 1.95 23.21
N ALA A 73 1.58 2.68 23.07
CA ALA A 73 2.87 2.10 22.71
C ALA A 73 3.56 1.51 23.92
N ASN A 74 4.24 0.40 23.71
CA ASN A 74 5.17 -0.14 24.72
C ASN A 74 6.51 0.56 24.52
N ILE A 75 6.95 1.30 25.52
CA ILE A 75 8.32 1.83 25.57
C ILE A 75 9.23 0.68 26.01
N ILE A 76 10.17 0.32 25.16
CA ILE A 76 11.16 -0.71 25.44
C ILE A 76 12.52 -0.01 25.57
N GLU A 77 13.12 -0.08 26.75
CA GLU A 77 14.47 0.40 26.98
C GLU A 77 15.47 -0.51 26.23
N TYR A 78 16.21 0.06 25.29
CA TYR A 78 17.24 -0.67 24.57
C TYR A 78 18.52 -0.64 25.42
N ARG A 79 18.70 -1.68 26.24
CA ARG A 79 19.89 -1.81 27.11
C ARG A 79 21.16 -1.92 26.26
N GLY A 80 22.04 -0.96 26.42
CA GLY A 80 23.39 -0.99 25.85
C GLY A 80 23.72 0.16 24.88
N TYR A 81 22.73 0.90 24.39
CA TYR A 81 22.98 1.97 23.41
C TYR A 81 22.50 3.34 23.82
N GLY A 82 21.89 3.52 24.98
CA GLY A 82 21.40 4.81 25.45
C GLY A 82 20.20 5.37 24.68
N TYR A 83 19.34 4.50 24.13
CA TYR A 83 18.15 4.89 23.37
C TYR A 83 16.90 4.21 23.91
N TYR A 84 15.78 4.92 23.87
CA TYR A 84 14.46 4.33 24.05
C TYR A 84 13.95 3.78 22.73
N CYS A 85 13.45 2.56 22.75
CA CYS A 85 12.75 1.93 21.66
C CYS A 85 11.27 1.84 22.02
N PHE A 86 10.41 2.39 21.23
CA PHE A 86 8.97 2.21 21.39
C PHE A 86 8.33 1.60 20.16
N SER A 87 7.26 0.86 20.36
CA SER A 87 6.52 0.24 19.27
C SER A 87 5.12 0.83 19.17
N ILE A 88 4.74 1.24 17.97
CA ILE A 88 3.37 1.64 17.67
C ILE A 88 2.57 0.39 17.29
N LYS A 89 1.50 0.12 18.02
CA LYS A 89 0.60 -1.01 17.74
C LYS A 89 -0.36 -0.70 16.59
N ASN A 90 -0.90 -1.74 15.97
CA ASN A 90 -1.87 -1.63 14.90
C ASN A 90 -3.13 -0.81 15.25
N THR A 91 -3.46 -0.70 16.53
CA THR A 91 -4.61 0.07 17.04
C THR A 91 -4.43 1.58 16.89
N ASP A 92 -3.20 2.05 16.72
CA ASP A 92 -2.87 3.49 16.71
C ASP A 92 -3.03 4.12 15.33
N VAL A 93 -3.32 3.30 14.33
CA VAL A 93 -3.46 3.68 12.91
C VAL A 93 -4.57 4.67 12.64
N LYS A 94 -5.62 4.68 13.45
CA LYS A 94 -6.77 5.56 13.23
C LYS A 94 -6.44 7.04 13.26
N ALA A 95 -5.49 7.40 14.11
CA ALA A 95 -5.13 8.81 14.26
C ALA A 95 -4.26 9.28 13.07
N TYR A 96 -3.47 8.37 12.45
CA TYR A 96 -2.41 8.76 11.50
C TYR A 96 -2.19 7.70 10.41
N PRO A 97 -3.19 7.43 9.57
CA PRO A 97 -3.10 6.38 8.57
C PRO A 97 -1.97 6.59 7.57
N ASP A 98 -1.70 7.82 7.19
CA ASP A 98 -0.67 8.14 6.17
C ASP A 98 0.75 7.97 6.73
N TYR A 99 0.93 8.28 8.00
CA TYR A 99 2.21 8.18 8.68
C TYR A 99 2.66 6.74 8.93
N ILE A 100 1.72 5.88 9.28
CA ILE A 100 2.01 4.50 9.70
C ILE A 100 2.03 3.53 8.51
N THR A 101 1.36 3.84 7.41
CA THR A 101 1.36 3.01 6.20
C THR A 101 2.57 3.26 5.31
N ASP A 102 3.26 4.39 5.45
CA ASP A 102 4.42 4.74 4.65
C ASP A 102 5.72 4.47 5.41
N TYR A 103 6.44 3.45 4.98
CA TYR A 103 7.74 3.08 5.57
C TYR A 103 8.78 4.17 5.43
N GLU A 104 8.74 4.94 4.35
CA GLU A 104 9.70 6.00 4.08
C GLU A 104 9.54 7.14 5.06
N ILE A 105 8.30 7.57 5.30
CA ILE A 105 8.01 8.60 6.30
C ILE A 105 8.45 8.14 7.70
N SER A 106 8.21 6.86 8.03
CA SER A 106 8.63 6.30 9.33
C SER A 106 10.15 6.28 9.49
N GLU A 107 10.89 5.94 8.42
CA GLU A 107 12.35 5.98 8.44
C GLU A 107 12.88 7.41 8.52
N ASP A 108 12.36 8.31 7.70
CA ASP A 108 12.79 9.70 7.67
C ASP A 108 12.58 10.38 9.02
N LYS A 109 11.42 10.14 9.66
CA LYS A 109 11.17 10.61 11.03
C LYS A 109 12.11 9.97 12.06
N ALA A 110 12.40 8.69 11.94
CA ALA A 110 13.39 8.04 12.80
C ALA A 110 14.79 8.64 12.62
N PHE A 111 15.16 9.07 11.42
CA PHE A 111 16.41 9.75 11.14
C PHE A 111 16.43 11.20 11.66
N GLU A 112 15.34 11.95 11.50
CA GLU A 112 15.20 13.30 12.07
C GLU A 112 15.34 13.30 13.59
N ILE A 113 14.80 12.28 14.25
CA ILE A 113 14.86 12.14 15.71
C ILE A 113 16.28 11.84 16.20
N ASN A 114 17.14 11.31 15.35
CA ASN A 114 18.35 10.65 15.81
C ASN A 114 19.61 10.98 15.03
N ASP A 115 20.10 12.23 15.18
CA ASP A 115 21.36 12.69 14.59
C ASP A 115 22.57 11.86 15.03
N ASN A 116 22.49 11.18 16.17
CA ASN A 116 23.59 10.41 16.77
C ASN A 116 23.56 8.91 16.44
N LEU A 117 22.46 8.38 15.91
CA LEU A 117 22.40 7.00 15.43
C LEU A 117 22.81 6.92 13.97
N SER A 118 23.78 6.08 13.68
CA SER A 118 24.09 5.83 12.27
C SER A 118 22.83 5.35 11.56
N GLN A 119 22.46 5.96 10.46
CA GLN A 119 21.31 5.58 9.61
C GLN A 119 21.29 4.07 9.30
N SER A 120 22.48 3.45 9.23
CA SER A 120 22.63 2.01 9.04
C SER A 120 22.01 1.17 10.16
N LYS A 121 22.08 1.62 11.43
CA LYS A 121 21.50 0.88 12.57
C LYS A 121 19.97 0.93 12.57
N ILE A 122 19.39 2.09 12.25
CA ILE A 122 17.93 2.25 12.14
C ILE A 122 17.40 1.41 10.98
N ARG A 123 18.06 1.46 9.83
CA ARG A 123 17.70 0.62 8.66
C ARG A 123 17.79 -0.86 8.98
N ALA A 124 18.85 -1.30 9.63
CA ALA A 124 18.99 -2.70 10.02
C ALA A 124 17.84 -3.17 10.93
N PHE A 125 17.38 -2.32 11.84
CA PHE A 125 16.28 -2.63 12.75
C PHE A 125 14.92 -2.77 12.04
N ILE A 126 14.61 -1.86 11.11
CA ILE A 126 13.40 -1.90 10.29
C ILE A 126 13.42 -3.13 9.37
N ASN A 127 14.56 -3.42 8.76
CA ASN A 127 14.73 -4.56 7.87
C ASN A 127 14.57 -5.90 8.59
N LEU A 128 15.09 -6.03 9.80
CA LEU A 128 14.91 -7.24 10.63
C LEU A 128 13.42 -7.51 10.87
N THR A 129 12.62 -6.47 11.04
CA THR A 129 11.17 -6.60 11.21
C THR A 129 10.50 -7.10 9.94
N ALA A 130 10.91 -6.61 8.77
CA ALA A 130 10.38 -7.04 7.47
C ALA A 130 10.75 -8.49 7.16
N GLU A 131 12.01 -8.87 7.34
CA GLU A 131 12.46 -10.26 7.17
C GLU A 131 11.72 -11.21 8.10
N ARG A 132 11.56 -10.85 9.36
CA ARG A 132 10.83 -11.64 10.35
C ARG A 132 9.36 -11.83 9.92
N PHE A 133 8.70 -10.78 9.44
CA PHE A 133 7.33 -10.87 8.93
C PHE A 133 7.23 -11.83 7.74
N VAL A 134 8.12 -11.72 6.78
CA VAL A 134 8.17 -12.59 5.59
C VAL A 134 8.36 -14.06 6.01
N ASN A 135 9.32 -14.34 6.88
CA ASN A 135 9.65 -15.71 7.25
C ASN A 135 8.63 -16.34 8.22
N SER A 136 8.15 -15.59 9.23
CA SER A 136 7.26 -16.12 10.27
C SER A 136 5.78 -16.06 9.94
N VAL A 137 5.36 -15.13 9.07
CA VAL A 137 3.95 -14.96 8.70
C VAL A 137 3.69 -15.45 7.29
N LEU A 138 4.37 -14.87 6.29
CA LEU A 138 4.02 -15.16 4.89
C LEU A 138 4.44 -16.57 4.45
N LYS A 139 5.69 -16.96 4.68
CA LYS A 139 6.19 -18.30 4.32
C LYS A 139 5.49 -19.40 5.12
N LYS A 140 5.37 -19.22 6.44
CA LYS A 140 4.76 -20.21 7.33
C LYS A 140 3.29 -20.48 6.98
N ASN A 141 2.55 -19.47 6.58
CA ASN A 141 1.13 -19.57 6.23
C ASN A 141 0.89 -19.87 4.74
N GLY A 142 1.92 -20.12 3.94
CA GLY A 142 1.80 -20.45 2.53
C GLY A 142 1.36 -19.29 1.62
N HIS A 143 1.54 -18.04 2.06
CA HIS A 143 1.15 -16.84 1.31
C HIS A 143 2.18 -16.46 0.23
N GLY A 144 2.48 -17.42 -0.64
CA GLY A 144 3.51 -17.28 -1.68
C GLY A 144 3.28 -16.12 -2.66
N ALA A 145 2.03 -15.73 -2.92
CA ALA A 145 1.72 -14.61 -3.81
C ALA A 145 2.37 -13.29 -3.35
N MET A 146 2.46 -13.06 -2.04
CA MET A 146 3.09 -11.85 -1.50
C MET A 146 4.61 -11.81 -1.78
N LEU A 147 5.27 -12.97 -1.79
CA LEU A 147 6.70 -13.08 -2.09
C LEU A 147 7.04 -12.66 -3.53
N GLU A 148 6.06 -12.63 -4.43
CA GLU A 148 6.24 -12.20 -5.82
C GLU A 148 6.58 -10.71 -5.94
N HIS A 149 6.22 -9.89 -4.95
CA HIS A 149 6.44 -8.45 -4.97
C HIS A 149 7.89 -8.06 -4.68
N GLY A 150 8.66 -8.91 -4.01
CA GLY A 150 10.10 -8.72 -3.82
C GLY A 150 10.87 -9.03 -5.08
N THR A 151 11.34 -8.00 -5.79
CA THR A 151 12.16 -8.17 -6.99
C THR A 151 13.58 -8.55 -6.61
N VAL A 152 14.10 -9.60 -7.28
CA VAL A 152 15.46 -10.10 -7.10
C VAL A 152 16.25 -9.83 -8.38
N TYR A 153 17.35 -9.12 -8.23
CA TYR A 153 18.30 -8.85 -9.30
C TYR A 153 19.57 -9.66 -9.06
N LEU A 154 19.93 -10.54 -9.99
CA LEU A 154 21.13 -11.33 -9.88
C LEU A 154 22.10 -10.97 -11.01
N ASP A 155 23.37 -10.82 -10.66
CA ASP A 155 24.48 -10.61 -11.57
C ASP A 155 25.40 -11.85 -11.54
N VAL A 156 25.17 -12.78 -12.45
CA VAL A 156 25.72 -14.13 -12.43
C VAL A 156 26.84 -14.25 -13.46
N PRO A 157 28.02 -14.78 -13.08
CA PRO A 157 29.08 -15.05 -14.03
C PRO A 157 28.62 -15.98 -15.15
N PHE A 158 29.07 -15.71 -16.37
CA PHE A 158 28.63 -16.41 -17.57
C PHE A 158 28.87 -17.94 -17.52
N TYR A 159 29.88 -18.41 -16.81
CA TYR A 159 30.16 -19.84 -16.66
C TYR A 159 29.15 -20.57 -15.74
N ARG A 160 28.34 -19.85 -14.99
CA ARG A 160 27.29 -20.40 -14.12
C ARG A 160 25.99 -20.62 -14.91
N LEU A 161 26.09 -21.43 -15.98
CA LEU A 161 24.92 -21.81 -16.79
C LEU A 161 23.83 -22.53 -15.99
N ASP A 162 24.23 -23.27 -14.96
CA ASP A 162 23.31 -23.93 -14.01
C ASP A 162 22.34 -22.94 -13.36
N VAL A 163 22.83 -21.76 -12.98
CA VAL A 163 22.01 -20.68 -12.43
C VAL A 163 21.15 -20.05 -13.53
N PHE A 164 21.73 -19.74 -14.68
CA PHE A 164 20.99 -19.12 -15.80
C PHE A 164 19.78 -19.96 -16.21
N PHE A 165 19.96 -21.26 -16.51
CA PHE A 165 18.87 -22.13 -16.95
C PHE A 165 17.79 -22.34 -15.89
N ARG A 166 18.09 -22.13 -14.62
CA ARG A 166 17.09 -22.17 -13.55
C ARG A 166 16.02 -21.11 -13.70
N TYR A 167 16.34 -19.97 -14.30
CA TYR A 167 15.42 -18.82 -14.43
C TYR A 167 14.97 -18.55 -15.86
N ALA A 168 15.73 -18.95 -16.88
CA ALA A 168 15.53 -18.56 -18.28
C ALA A 168 14.12 -18.86 -18.83
N PHE A 169 13.47 -19.92 -18.35
CA PHE A 169 12.15 -20.35 -18.83
C PHE A 169 11.02 -20.12 -17.83
N ASN A 170 11.21 -19.23 -16.88
CA ASN A 170 10.19 -18.91 -15.90
C ASN A 170 9.47 -17.60 -16.29
N LYS A 171 8.12 -17.58 -16.28
CA LYS A 171 7.34 -16.40 -16.68
C LYS A 171 7.58 -15.17 -15.78
N TYR A 172 7.99 -15.37 -14.54
CA TYR A 172 8.35 -14.30 -13.60
C TYR A 172 9.81 -13.91 -13.64
N SER A 173 10.56 -14.39 -14.64
CA SER A 173 11.98 -14.08 -14.78
C SER A 173 12.28 -13.53 -16.17
N ARG A 174 13.24 -12.62 -16.24
CA ARG A 174 13.81 -12.10 -17.49
C ARG A 174 15.33 -12.13 -17.37
N CYS A 175 15.96 -12.64 -18.40
CA CYS A 175 17.42 -12.83 -18.44
C CYS A 175 17.99 -12.13 -19.67
N LYS A 176 19.14 -11.50 -19.51
CA LYS A 176 19.96 -11.01 -20.63
C LYS A 176 21.44 -11.20 -20.33
N MET A 177 22.22 -11.31 -21.37
CA MET A 177 23.68 -11.38 -21.26
C MET A 177 24.29 -10.00 -21.53
N ARG A 178 25.26 -9.62 -20.70
CA ARG A 178 26.03 -8.40 -20.89
C ARG A 178 27.44 -8.55 -20.31
N ARG A 179 28.45 -8.23 -21.11
CA ARG A 179 29.87 -8.23 -20.68
C ARG A 179 30.29 -9.52 -19.96
N GLY A 180 29.91 -10.69 -20.48
CA GLY A 180 30.28 -11.98 -19.89
C GLY A 180 29.53 -12.31 -18.57
N ARG A 181 28.41 -11.68 -18.33
CA ARG A 181 27.56 -11.96 -17.17
C ARG A 181 26.10 -12.13 -17.59
N PHE A 182 25.38 -12.95 -16.84
CA PHE A 182 23.93 -13.06 -16.96
C PHE A 182 23.27 -12.13 -15.95
N LEU A 183 22.54 -11.15 -16.46
CA LEU A 183 21.70 -10.25 -15.67
C LEU A 183 20.30 -10.85 -15.60
N ILE A 184 19.93 -11.34 -14.43
CA ILE A 184 18.68 -12.04 -14.19
C ILE A 184 17.80 -11.17 -13.27
N THR A 185 16.59 -10.87 -13.72
CA THR A 185 15.56 -10.27 -12.87
C THR A 185 14.47 -11.30 -12.63
N THR A 186 14.16 -11.56 -11.38
CA THR A 186 13.12 -12.49 -10.94
C THR A 186 12.42 -11.96 -9.68
N ASN A 187 11.71 -12.81 -8.95
CA ASN A 187 11.13 -12.47 -7.66
C ASN A 187 11.48 -13.51 -6.58
N TYR A 188 11.26 -13.12 -5.33
CA TYR A 188 11.64 -13.96 -4.20
C TYR A 188 10.83 -15.26 -4.09
N ARG A 189 9.57 -15.28 -4.60
CA ARG A 189 8.80 -16.52 -4.67
C ARG A 189 9.49 -17.57 -5.54
N VAL A 190 9.97 -17.18 -6.72
CA VAL A 190 10.71 -18.08 -7.64
C VAL A 190 11.97 -18.61 -6.96
N ILE A 191 12.69 -17.78 -6.21
CA ILE A 191 13.87 -18.22 -5.43
C ILE A 191 13.47 -19.32 -4.44
N CYS A 192 12.41 -19.10 -3.67
CA CYS A 192 11.94 -20.06 -2.66
C CYS A 192 11.42 -21.37 -3.29
N GLU A 193 10.56 -21.28 -4.32
CA GLU A 193 9.99 -22.46 -4.98
C GLU A 193 11.07 -23.33 -5.66
N LYS A 194 12.12 -22.72 -6.14
CA LYS A 194 13.27 -23.43 -6.73
C LYS A 194 14.32 -23.85 -5.71
N LYS A 195 14.11 -23.58 -4.43
CA LYS A 195 15.08 -23.83 -3.33
C LYS A 195 16.45 -23.26 -3.67
N ALA A 196 16.46 -22.02 -4.17
CA ALA A 196 17.62 -21.38 -4.76
C ALA A 196 18.12 -20.17 -3.95
N GLU A 197 17.87 -20.16 -2.63
CA GLU A 197 18.27 -19.07 -1.73
C GLU A 197 19.79 -18.81 -1.76
N LYS A 198 20.58 -19.84 -2.03
CA LYS A 198 22.04 -19.69 -2.25
C LYS A 198 22.39 -18.76 -3.41
N ASN A 199 21.51 -18.63 -4.40
CA ASN A 199 21.77 -17.75 -5.54
C ASN A 199 21.67 -16.27 -5.15
N LEU A 200 21.17 -15.93 -3.96
CA LEU A 200 21.21 -14.58 -3.44
C LEU A 200 22.64 -14.09 -3.18
N GLU A 201 23.64 -14.96 -3.18
CA GLU A 201 25.05 -14.57 -3.21
C GLU A 201 25.42 -13.69 -4.42
N PHE A 202 24.65 -13.81 -5.53
CA PHE A 202 24.78 -13.01 -6.74
C PHE A 202 23.88 -11.78 -6.75
N PHE A 203 23.30 -11.39 -5.62
CA PHE A 203 22.37 -10.24 -5.57
C PHE A 203 23.09 -8.96 -6.03
N ALA A 204 22.49 -8.27 -7.01
CA ALA A 204 23.11 -7.10 -7.61
C ALA A 204 22.69 -5.81 -6.88
N ASN A 205 23.67 -5.02 -6.44
CA ASN A 205 23.43 -3.69 -5.88
C ASN A 205 23.23 -2.63 -7.00
N ASN A 206 23.92 -2.79 -8.14
CA ASN A 206 23.72 -1.94 -9.31
C ASN A 206 22.80 -2.65 -10.31
N THR A 207 21.59 -2.15 -10.43
CA THR A 207 20.52 -2.75 -11.25
C THR A 207 20.24 -1.99 -12.54
N SER A 208 21.06 -0.96 -12.90
CA SER A 208 20.81 -0.08 -14.04
C SER A 208 20.62 -0.81 -15.38
N HIS A 209 21.21 -1.97 -15.51
CA HIS A 209 21.15 -2.78 -16.73
C HIS A 209 20.21 -3.98 -16.65
N HIS A 210 19.56 -4.21 -15.54
CA HIS A 210 18.56 -5.27 -15.39
C HIS A 210 17.22 -4.84 -15.99
N TYR A 211 16.37 -5.83 -16.32
CA TYR A 211 14.97 -5.57 -16.59
C TYR A 211 14.31 -5.08 -15.29
N LYS A 212 13.47 -4.05 -15.39
CA LYS A 212 12.79 -3.48 -14.23
C LYS A 212 11.43 -4.14 -14.01
N ARG A 213 11.01 -4.13 -12.75
CA ARG A 213 9.68 -4.56 -12.32
C ARG A 213 9.04 -3.45 -11.48
N PRO A 214 8.53 -2.39 -12.11
CA PRO A 214 7.81 -1.34 -11.42
C PRO A 214 6.68 -1.89 -10.55
N CYS A 215 6.48 -1.25 -9.40
CA CYS A 215 5.46 -1.59 -8.43
C CYS A 215 4.55 -0.38 -8.20
N VAL A 216 3.24 -0.60 -8.24
CA VAL A 216 2.24 0.45 -8.01
C VAL A 216 1.24 -0.03 -6.98
N ARG A 217 0.95 0.81 -6.01
CA ARG A 217 -0.15 0.66 -5.07
C ARG A 217 -1.33 1.49 -5.57
N PHE A 218 -2.49 0.87 -5.64
CA PHE A 218 -3.73 1.50 -6.05
C PHE A 218 -4.73 1.53 -4.89
N ILE A 219 -5.46 2.63 -4.80
CA ILE A 219 -6.67 2.76 -4.00
C ILE A 219 -7.80 3.04 -4.98
N MET A 220 -8.75 2.13 -5.08
CA MET A 220 -9.90 2.24 -6.00
C MET A 220 -11.09 1.41 -5.51
N ASP A 221 -12.15 1.40 -6.25
CA ASP A 221 -13.32 0.57 -5.99
C ASP A 221 -13.10 -0.90 -6.43
N ARG A 222 -14.08 -1.75 -6.15
CA ARG A 222 -14.02 -3.17 -6.54
C ARG A 222 -14.19 -3.38 -8.04
N VAL A 223 -14.86 -2.47 -8.76
CA VAL A 223 -15.00 -2.55 -10.22
C VAL A 223 -13.64 -2.34 -10.88
N GLY A 224 -12.94 -1.26 -10.50
CA GLY A 224 -11.61 -0.94 -11.00
C GLY A 224 -10.62 -2.05 -10.69
N SER A 225 -10.60 -2.55 -9.45
CA SER A 225 -9.68 -3.62 -9.04
C SER A 225 -9.91 -4.93 -9.81
N GLN A 226 -11.16 -5.33 -10.04
CA GLN A 226 -11.46 -6.51 -10.86
C GLN A 226 -10.99 -6.35 -12.31
N SER A 227 -11.10 -5.15 -12.86
CA SER A 227 -10.60 -4.85 -14.20
C SER A 227 -9.08 -5.04 -14.30
N VAL A 228 -8.35 -4.68 -13.25
CA VAL A 228 -6.90 -4.88 -13.18
C VAL A 228 -6.55 -6.34 -12.91
N GLU A 229 -7.26 -7.02 -12.01
CA GLU A 229 -7.02 -8.42 -11.65
C GLU A 229 -7.18 -9.41 -12.82
N ARG A 230 -7.93 -9.05 -13.85
CA ARG A 230 -8.04 -9.86 -15.08
C ARG A 230 -6.70 -10.14 -15.77
N HIS A 231 -5.67 -9.36 -15.45
CA HIS A 231 -4.30 -9.61 -15.92
C HIS A 231 -3.55 -10.65 -15.08
N ARG A 232 -4.12 -11.09 -13.96
CA ARG A 232 -3.50 -12.08 -13.06
C ARG A 232 -3.17 -13.38 -13.82
N GLY A 233 -1.94 -13.81 -13.65
CA GLY A 233 -1.48 -15.10 -14.17
C GLY A 233 -1.09 -15.14 -15.64
N LYS A 234 -1.42 -14.13 -16.44
CA LYS A 234 -1.16 -14.14 -17.90
C LYS A 234 0.30 -13.75 -18.23
N TYR A 235 0.85 -12.74 -17.59
CA TYR A 235 2.12 -12.12 -17.94
C TYR A 235 3.17 -12.05 -16.80
N GLY A 236 3.11 -12.86 -15.83
CA GLY A 236 4.05 -12.73 -14.68
C GLY A 236 3.78 -11.50 -13.81
N ILE A 237 2.56 -10.99 -13.86
CA ILE A 237 2.07 -9.88 -13.05
C ILE A 237 1.70 -10.40 -11.67
N SER A 238 2.11 -9.69 -10.64
CA SER A 238 1.90 -10.03 -9.23
C SER A 238 0.90 -9.07 -8.61
N PHE A 239 -0.05 -9.61 -7.81
CA PHE A 239 -1.09 -8.85 -7.13
C PHE A 239 -1.16 -9.21 -5.66
N ALA A 240 -1.24 -8.18 -4.82
CA ALA A 240 -1.62 -8.29 -3.42
C ALA A 240 -2.77 -7.31 -3.15
N GLN A 241 -3.93 -7.82 -2.78
CA GLN A 241 -5.14 -7.01 -2.59
C GLN A 241 -5.67 -7.14 -1.16
N GLU A 242 -6.22 -6.05 -0.64
CA GLU A 242 -6.95 -6.00 0.61
C GLU A 242 -8.08 -7.04 0.62
N SER A 243 -8.02 -7.94 1.60
CA SER A 243 -8.91 -9.10 1.66
C SER A 243 -10.17 -8.82 2.48
N THR A 244 -11.33 -8.83 1.86
CA THR A 244 -12.62 -8.80 2.56
C THR A 244 -12.94 -10.07 3.36
N ARG A 245 -12.10 -11.09 3.30
CA ARG A 245 -12.23 -12.30 4.11
C ARG A 245 -11.60 -12.12 5.49
N PHE A 246 -10.48 -11.42 5.55
CA PHE A 246 -9.69 -11.24 6.78
C PHE A 246 -9.90 -9.86 7.43
N CYS A 247 -10.30 -8.85 6.64
CA CYS A 247 -10.53 -7.51 7.15
C CYS A 247 -11.97 -7.40 7.67
N ASN A 248 -12.11 -7.23 8.98
CA ASN A 248 -13.42 -6.94 9.60
C ASN A 248 -13.63 -5.43 9.67
N TYR A 249 -14.38 -4.87 8.73
CA TYR A 249 -14.64 -3.43 8.65
C TYR A 249 -15.54 -2.91 9.78
N SER A 250 -16.27 -3.78 10.51
CA SER A 250 -17.03 -3.37 11.69
C SER A 250 -16.14 -3.06 12.90
N ASN A 251 -14.88 -3.52 12.88
CA ASN A 251 -13.90 -3.18 13.91
C ASN A 251 -13.41 -1.76 13.72
N GLY A 252 -14.20 -0.82 14.20
CA GLY A 252 -13.94 0.61 14.12
C GLY A 252 -12.60 1.04 14.72
N ILE A 253 -12.02 0.30 15.66
CA ILE A 253 -10.70 0.57 16.24
C ILE A 253 -9.59 0.33 15.22
N LYS A 254 -9.69 -0.76 14.47
CA LYS A 254 -8.66 -1.18 13.50
C LYS A 254 -8.81 -0.56 12.12
N PHE A 255 -10.04 -0.44 11.63
CA PHE A 255 -10.30 -0.09 10.23
C PHE A 255 -11.01 1.25 10.02
N GLY A 256 -11.44 1.90 11.11
CA GLY A 256 -12.19 3.15 11.02
C GLY A 256 -13.61 2.93 10.49
N GLU A 257 -14.08 3.90 9.75
CA GLU A 257 -15.36 3.84 9.04
C GLU A 257 -15.21 3.05 7.73
N ILE A 258 -16.30 2.41 7.30
CA ILE A 258 -16.36 1.82 5.96
C ILE A 258 -16.16 2.94 4.94
N THR A 259 -15.25 2.70 4.02
CA THR A 259 -14.81 3.71 3.05
C THR A 259 -15.27 3.32 1.65
N PHE A 260 -15.83 4.26 0.92
CA PHE A 260 -16.29 4.11 -0.45
C PHE A 260 -15.53 5.04 -1.39
N ILE A 261 -15.37 4.64 -2.64
CA ILE A 261 -14.74 5.45 -3.67
C ILE A 261 -15.77 6.38 -4.32
N ILE A 262 -15.35 7.59 -4.56
CA ILE A 262 -16.13 8.60 -5.32
C ILE A 262 -15.95 8.31 -6.80
N PRO A 263 -17.03 7.91 -7.51
CA PRO A 263 -16.93 7.63 -8.94
C PRO A 263 -16.77 8.91 -9.75
N ARG A 264 -16.11 8.82 -10.91
CA ARG A 264 -15.79 9.98 -11.77
C ARG A 264 -17.03 10.73 -12.28
N TRP A 265 -18.16 10.05 -12.42
CA TRP A 265 -19.39 10.71 -12.85
C TRP A 265 -19.87 11.79 -11.87
N MET A 266 -19.55 11.70 -10.56
CA MET A 266 -19.91 12.76 -9.60
C MET A 266 -19.10 14.04 -9.85
N TYR A 267 -17.84 13.94 -10.27
CA TYR A 267 -17.06 15.10 -10.68
C TYR A 267 -17.62 15.75 -11.94
N ALA A 268 -17.97 14.94 -12.94
CA ALA A 268 -18.61 15.44 -14.15
C ALA A 268 -19.96 16.12 -13.84
N LEU A 269 -20.72 15.59 -12.90
CA LEU A 269 -21.97 16.19 -12.43
C LEU A 269 -21.72 17.54 -11.74
N ARG A 270 -20.75 17.64 -10.84
CA ARG A 270 -20.34 18.88 -10.19
C ARG A 270 -20.00 19.95 -11.22
N ASP A 271 -19.17 19.61 -12.20
CA ASP A 271 -18.70 20.55 -13.21
C ASP A 271 -19.86 21.01 -14.11
N LYS A 272 -20.77 20.10 -14.47
CA LYS A 272 -21.99 20.42 -15.24
C LYS A 272 -22.93 21.32 -14.44
N LEU A 273 -23.11 21.06 -13.16
CA LEU A 273 -23.95 21.88 -12.28
C LEU A 273 -23.36 23.28 -12.09
N ALA A 274 -22.07 23.40 -11.91
CA ALA A 274 -21.36 24.68 -11.81
C ALA A 274 -21.53 25.50 -13.11
N THR A 275 -21.41 24.86 -14.28
CA THR A 275 -21.62 25.51 -15.59
C THR A 275 -23.05 25.99 -15.74
N TYR A 276 -24.05 25.20 -15.36
CA TYR A 276 -25.46 25.56 -15.43
C TYR A 276 -25.77 26.78 -14.55
N ILE A 277 -25.31 26.81 -13.31
CA ILE A 277 -25.55 27.95 -12.40
C ILE A 277 -24.85 29.21 -12.92
N ASN A 278 -23.63 29.12 -13.45
CA ASN A 278 -22.97 30.25 -14.11
C ASN A 278 -23.79 30.84 -15.28
N SER A 279 -24.52 30.01 -16.00
CA SER A 279 -25.35 30.47 -17.10
C SER A 279 -26.62 31.23 -16.66
N LEU A 280 -27.06 31.01 -15.40
CA LEU A 280 -28.27 31.64 -14.86
C LEU A 280 -28.00 33.02 -14.24
N ASP A 281 -26.91 33.19 -13.49
CA ASP A 281 -26.75 34.36 -12.63
C ASP A 281 -25.56 35.28 -12.98
N HIS A 282 -24.73 34.94 -13.98
CA HIS A 282 -23.48 35.63 -14.27
C HIS A 282 -22.53 35.77 -13.02
N THR A 283 -22.83 35.06 -11.95
CA THR A 283 -21.98 35.02 -10.74
C THR A 283 -20.94 33.94 -10.87
N SER A 284 -19.71 34.25 -10.50
CA SER A 284 -18.63 33.25 -10.48
C SER A 284 -18.97 32.14 -9.47
N ASN A 285 -19.20 30.92 -9.95
CA ASN A 285 -19.45 29.74 -9.12
C ASN A 285 -18.18 28.88 -8.95
N GLU A 286 -17.01 29.50 -9.03
CA GLU A 286 -15.73 28.86 -8.74
C GLU A 286 -15.71 28.18 -7.37
N TRP A 287 -16.48 28.70 -6.42
CA TRP A 287 -16.61 28.10 -5.10
C TRP A 287 -17.08 26.63 -5.16
N MET A 288 -17.98 26.28 -6.08
CA MET A 288 -18.48 24.92 -6.24
C MET A 288 -17.39 23.96 -6.72
N LEU A 289 -16.49 24.43 -7.58
CA LEU A 289 -15.37 23.68 -8.10
C LEU A 289 -14.29 23.42 -7.03
N ASN A 290 -14.31 24.19 -5.95
CA ASN A 290 -13.40 24.00 -4.82
C ASN A 290 -13.76 22.79 -3.93
N TYR A 291 -15.04 22.35 -3.97
CA TYR A 291 -15.43 21.15 -3.25
C TYR A 291 -14.81 19.89 -3.85
N LYS A 292 -14.13 19.12 -2.99
CA LYS A 292 -13.43 17.89 -3.36
C LYS A 292 -13.72 16.79 -2.35
N GLY A 293 -13.47 15.55 -2.72
CA GLY A 293 -13.60 14.43 -1.81
C GLY A 293 -15.00 14.30 -1.20
N GLY A 294 -15.07 13.91 0.06
CA GLY A 294 -16.34 13.71 0.78
C GLY A 294 -17.20 14.97 0.92
N GLU A 295 -16.60 16.17 0.94
CA GLU A 295 -17.35 17.43 1.00
C GLU A 295 -18.13 17.68 -0.30
N MET A 296 -17.52 17.37 -1.44
CA MET A 296 -18.21 17.41 -2.73
C MET A 296 -19.41 16.45 -2.75
N VAL A 297 -19.24 15.24 -2.24
CA VAL A 297 -20.34 14.26 -2.17
C VAL A 297 -21.49 14.79 -1.32
N LYS A 298 -21.22 15.37 -0.15
CA LYS A 298 -22.24 15.97 0.73
C LYS A 298 -22.98 17.12 0.04
N MET A 299 -22.27 17.98 -0.66
CA MET A 299 -22.87 19.07 -1.40
C MET A 299 -23.77 18.54 -2.54
N LEU A 300 -23.30 17.61 -3.34
CA LEU A 300 -24.07 17.02 -4.43
C LEU A 300 -25.29 16.22 -3.95
N GLU A 301 -25.18 15.53 -2.82
CA GLU A 301 -26.27 14.76 -2.21
C GLU A 301 -27.50 15.60 -1.93
N CYS A 302 -27.32 16.87 -1.56
CA CYS A 302 -28.41 17.81 -1.31
C CYS A 302 -29.10 18.30 -2.61
N HIS A 303 -28.44 18.17 -3.76
CA HIS A 303 -28.86 18.78 -5.01
C HIS A 303 -29.15 17.78 -6.14
N ASP A 304 -28.74 16.52 -5.98
CA ASP A 304 -28.92 15.51 -7.01
C ASP A 304 -29.42 14.18 -6.45
N ARG A 305 -30.54 13.71 -7.03
CA ARG A 305 -31.20 12.45 -6.60
C ARG A 305 -30.33 11.21 -6.82
N SER A 306 -29.50 11.20 -7.86
CA SER A 306 -28.64 10.05 -8.17
C SER A 306 -27.53 9.92 -7.12
N VAL A 307 -26.97 11.06 -6.70
CA VAL A 307 -25.98 11.10 -5.61
C VAL A 307 -26.61 10.71 -4.29
N ALA A 308 -27.81 11.23 -4.00
CA ALA A 308 -28.55 10.85 -2.77
C ALA A 308 -28.81 9.33 -2.74
N ALA A 309 -29.29 8.74 -3.81
CA ALA A 309 -29.50 7.30 -3.92
C ALA A 309 -28.22 6.48 -3.74
N TYR A 310 -27.11 6.94 -4.31
CA TYR A 310 -25.81 6.31 -4.14
C TYR A 310 -25.34 6.35 -2.67
N CYS A 311 -25.48 7.49 -2.02
CA CYS A 311 -25.16 7.66 -0.60
C CYS A 311 -26.04 6.78 0.31
N ASP A 312 -27.34 6.66 0.00
CA ASP A 312 -28.27 5.81 0.74
C ASP A 312 -27.87 4.33 0.67
N ILE A 313 -27.49 3.83 -0.51
CA ILE A 313 -27.00 2.47 -0.70
C ILE A 313 -25.74 2.25 0.17
N CYS A 314 -24.80 3.18 0.16
CA CYS A 314 -23.58 3.09 0.94
C CYS A 314 -23.85 3.08 2.45
N ARG A 315 -24.76 3.95 2.94
CA ARG A 315 -25.18 3.99 4.35
C ARG A 315 -25.87 2.69 4.79
N ASN A 316 -26.75 2.17 3.95
CA ASN A 316 -27.45 0.92 4.21
C ASN A 316 -26.45 -0.25 4.26
N ALA A 317 -25.54 -0.32 3.32
CA ALA A 317 -24.51 -1.36 3.28
C ALA A 317 -23.60 -1.34 4.53
N GLU A 318 -23.20 -0.14 4.99
CA GLU A 318 -22.42 0.00 6.22
C GLU A 318 -23.22 -0.48 7.45
N ARG A 319 -24.47 -0.06 7.56
CA ARG A 319 -25.35 -0.44 8.67
C ARG A 319 -25.54 -1.96 8.72
N GLU A 320 -25.91 -2.57 7.60
CA GLU A 320 -26.17 -4.02 7.52
C GLU A 320 -24.88 -4.85 7.72
N TYR A 321 -23.76 -4.42 7.16
CA TYR A 321 -22.48 -5.09 7.39
C TYR A 321 -22.09 -5.05 8.88
N ASN A 322 -22.23 -3.88 9.52
CA ASN A 322 -21.94 -3.74 10.96
C ASN A 322 -22.88 -4.62 11.78
N PHE A 323 -24.18 -4.63 11.48
CA PHE A 323 -25.15 -5.49 12.15
C PHE A 323 -24.74 -6.96 12.03
N LEU A 324 -24.47 -7.46 10.83
CA LEU A 324 -24.07 -8.87 10.59
C LEU A 324 -22.79 -9.27 11.32
N CYS A 325 -21.86 -8.33 11.54
CA CYS A 325 -20.58 -8.59 12.18
C CYS A 325 -20.54 -8.31 13.69
N THR A 326 -21.59 -7.72 14.29
CA THR A 326 -21.60 -7.29 15.70
C THR A 326 -22.81 -7.77 16.52
N THR A 327 -23.71 -8.53 15.92
CA THR A 327 -24.80 -9.22 16.63
C THR A 327 -24.25 -10.20 17.69
N ASP A 328 -25.11 -10.72 18.55
CA ASP A 328 -24.75 -11.64 19.63
C ASP A 328 -23.82 -12.76 19.13
N GLU A 329 -22.85 -13.15 19.96
CA GLU A 329 -21.76 -14.09 19.60
C GLU A 329 -22.23 -15.37 18.91
N SER A 330 -23.48 -15.83 19.18
CA SER A 330 -24.05 -17.03 18.54
C SER A 330 -24.54 -16.82 17.11
N GLU A 331 -24.77 -15.56 16.68
CA GLU A 331 -25.33 -15.20 15.37
C GLU A 331 -24.37 -14.37 14.52
N GLN A 332 -23.23 -13.99 15.07
CA GLN A 332 -22.23 -13.14 14.40
C GLN A 332 -21.66 -13.81 13.16
N LEU A 333 -21.79 -13.15 12.01
CA LEU A 333 -21.16 -13.61 10.77
C LEU A 333 -19.68 -13.22 10.70
N LYS A 334 -18.89 -14.13 10.14
CA LYS A 334 -17.50 -13.80 9.79
C LYS A 334 -17.46 -12.77 8.64
N PRO A 335 -16.42 -11.93 8.55
CA PRO A 335 -16.28 -10.95 7.47
C PRO A 335 -16.44 -11.54 6.07
N GLN A 336 -15.96 -12.78 5.86
CA GLN A 336 -16.07 -13.49 4.58
C GLN A 336 -17.52 -13.78 4.15
N ASP A 337 -18.44 -13.88 5.10
CA ASP A 337 -19.85 -14.16 4.87
C ASP A 337 -20.65 -12.85 4.83
N ALA A 338 -20.39 -11.93 5.76
CA ALA A 338 -21.04 -10.61 5.83
C ALA A 338 -20.73 -9.70 4.63
N ARG A 339 -19.58 -9.85 3.98
CA ARG A 339 -19.16 -8.98 2.84
C ARG A 339 -20.13 -8.98 1.66
N GLY A 340 -21.07 -9.91 1.59
CA GLY A 340 -22.07 -9.99 0.52
C GLY A 340 -22.97 -8.77 0.42
N VAL A 341 -23.14 -8.00 1.50
CA VAL A 341 -23.93 -6.76 1.52
C VAL A 341 -23.13 -5.51 1.11
N LEU A 342 -21.81 -5.63 0.95
CA LEU A 342 -20.96 -4.49 0.58
C LEU A 342 -21.02 -4.24 -0.93
N PRO A 343 -21.29 -3.00 -1.37
CA PRO A 343 -21.42 -2.67 -2.77
C PRO A 343 -20.07 -2.64 -3.49
N MET A 344 -20.10 -2.67 -4.82
CA MET A 344 -18.91 -2.64 -5.66
C MET A 344 -18.10 -1.34 -5.55
N CYS A 345 -18.70 -0.26 -5.08
CA CYS A 345 -18.01 1.01 -4.80
C CYS A 345 -17.19 0.98 -3.49
N LEU A 346 -17.22 -0.13 -2.74
CA LEU A 346 -16.35 -0.30 -1.58
C LEU A 346 -14.89 -0.07 -1.96
N LYS A 347 -14.20 0.76 -1.19
CA LYS A 347 -12.75 0.98 -1.33
C LYS A 347 -12.00 -0.34 -1.20
N THR A 348 -11.08 -0.54 -2.07
CA THR A 348 -10.05 -1.58 -1.96
C THR A 348 -8.68 -0.99 -2.20
N GLU A 349 -7.69 -1.65 -1.66
CA GLU A 349 -6.30 -1.32 -1.86
C GLU A 349 -5.57 -2.54 -2.40
N PHE A 350 -4.74 -2.34 -3.41
CA PHE A 350 -3.94 -3.43 -3.95
C PHE A 350 -2.61 -2.95 -4.51
N VAL A 351 -1.65 -3.84 -4.50
CA VAL A 351 -0.32 -3.64 -5.06
C VAL A 351 -0.18 -4.51 -6.30
N MET A 352 0.28 -3.92 -7.38
CA MET A 352 0.62 -4.60 -8.63
C MET A 352 2.11 -4.44 -8.91
N THR A 353 2.81 -5.54 -9.18
CA THR A 353 4.22 -5.53 -9.56
C THR A 353 4.39 -6.35 -10.84
N ALA A 354 4.98 -5.76 -11.87
CA ALA A 354 5.14 -6.38 -13.17
C ALA A 354 6.38 -5.88 -13.89
N PHE A 355 6.85 -6.59 -14.92
CA PHE A 355 7.85 -6.06 -15.83
C PHE A 355 7.28 -4.91 -16.66
N GLU A 356 8.14 -4.00 -17.12
CA GLU A 356 7.75 -2.86 -17.97
C GLU A 356 6.92 -3.31 -19.19
N PHE A 357 7.32 -4.38 -19.85
CA PHE A 357 6.55 -4.92 -20.98
C PHE A 357 5.13 -5.38 -20.59
N ASP A 358 4.97 -5.95 -19.41
CA ASP A 358 3.65 -6.36 -18.91
C ASP A 358 2.79 -5.14 -18.52
N TRP A 359 3.42 -4.05 -18.05
CA TRP A 359 2.78 -2.75 -17.84
C TRP A 359 2.27 -2.12 -19.14
N LYS A 360 3.05 -2.23 -20.23
CA LYS A 360 2.62 -1.75 -21.55
C LYS A 360 1.25 -2.36 -21.93
N HIS A 361 1.12 -3.68 -21.77
CA HIS A 361 -0.16 -4.34 -22.04
C HIS A 361 -1.30 -3.87 -21.11
N PHE A 362 -0.99 -3.53 -19.85
CA PHE A 362 -1.96 -2.92 -18.95
C PHE A 362 -2.46 -1.59 -19.52
N PHE A 363 -1.57 -0.69 -19.95
CA PHE A 363 -1.93 0.60 -20.51
C PHE A 363 -2.72 0.46 -21.82
N GLU A 364 -2.31 -0.42 -22.73
CA GLU A 364 -3.03 -0.71 -23.95
C GLU A 364 -4.53 -1.04 -23.72
N LEU A 365 -4.85 -1.67 -22.60
CA LEU A 365 -6.23 -2.08 -22.28
C LEU A 365 -6.96 -1.13 -21.33
N ARG A 366 -6.25 -0.36 -20.51
CA ARG A 366 -6.87 0.45 -19.45
C ARG A 366 -6.81 1.94 -19.71
N ASP A 367 -5.93 2.36 -20.61
CA ASP A 367 -5.87 3.73 -21.11
C ASP A 367 -6.76 3.95 -22.36
N ASP A 368 -7.32 2.88 -22.89
CA ASP A 368 -8.24 2.88 -24.03
C ASP A 368 -9.58 3.53 -23.68
N SER A 369 -10.18 4.23 -24.65
CA SER A 369 -11.45 4.95 -24.50
C SER A 369 -12.66 4.06 -24.16
N HIS A 370 -12.58 2.75 -24.44
CA HIS A 370 -13.61 1.75 -24.08
C HIS A 370 -13.44 1.19 -22.67
N ALA A 371 -12.37 1.53 -21.97
CA ALA A 371 -12.21 1.15 -20.59
C ALA A 371 -13.20 1.89 -19.68
N HIS A 372 -13.53 1.29 -18.53
CA HIS A 372 -14.39 1.98 -17.55
C HIS A 372 -13.78 3.33 -17.15
N PRO A 373 -14.54 4.43 -17.11
CA PRO A 373 -14.01 5.79 -16.91
C PRO A 373 -13.13 5.95 -15.69
N ASP A 374 -13.44 5.26 -14.60
CA ASP A 374 -12.65 5.34 -13.37
C ASP A 374 -11.26 4.70 -13.51
N ILE A 375 -11.17 3.54 -14.18
CA ILE A 375 -9.87 2.90 -14.42
C ILE A 375 -9.09 3.61 -15.53
N GLN A 376 -9.75 4.11 -16.56
CA GLN A 376 -9.12 4.88 -17.61
C GLN A 376 -8.44 6.12 -17.03
N TRP A 377 -9.15 6.88 -16.20
CA TRP A 377 -8.62 8.10 -15.60
C TRP A 377 -7.35 7.85 -14.78
N ILE A 378 -7.32 6.78 -13.97
CA ILE A 378 -6.16 6.48 -13.14
C ILE A 378 -5.02 5.90 -13.98
N SER A 379 -5.34 5.09 -15.00
CA SER A 379 -4.38 4.53 -15.94
C SER A 379 -3.69 5.60 -16.74
N HIS A 380 -4.45 6.54 -17.30
CA HIS A 380 -3.92 7.66 -18.08
C HIS A 380 -2.94 8.51 -17.28
N LYS A 381 -3.29 8.88 -16.05
CA LYS A 381 -2.40 9.62 -15.17
C LYS A 381 -1.14 8.87 -14.82
N LEU A 382 -1.26 7.59 -14.52
CA LEU A 382 -0.11 6.74 -14.20
C LEU A 382 0.84 6.59 -15.40
N HIS A 383 0.28 6.53 -16.61
CA HIS A 383 1.05 6.40 -17.85
C HIS A 383 1.91 7.64 -18.14
N GLU A 384 1.52 8.81 -17.66
CA GLU A 384 2.28 10.04 -17.82
C GLU A 384 3.49 10.15 -16.87
N GLU A 385 3.61 9.25 -15.88
CA GLU A 385 4.67 9.30 -14.88
C GLU A 385 5.81 8.32 -15.19
N GLU A 386 7.03 8.66 -14.72
CA GLU A 386 8.15 7.70 -14.73
C GLU A 386 7.88 6.57 -13.72
N PRO A 387 8.19 5.30 -14.04
CA PRO A 387 8.95 4.85 -15.22
C PRO A 387 8.08 4.48 -16.44
N PHE A 388 6.80 4.86 -16.48
CA PHE A 388 5.83 4.39 -17.48
C PHE A 388 5.70 5.27 -18.72
N LYS A 389 6.08 6.52 -18.61
CA LYS A 389 5.91 7.55 -19.66
C LYS A 389 6.40 7.16 -21.05
N ASN A 390 7.34 6.25 -21.14
CA ASN A 390 7.96 5.81 -22.41
C ASN A 390 7.56 4.39 -22.81
N LEU A 391 6.52 3.80 -22.22
CA LEU A 391 6.03 2.47 -22.56
C LEU A 391 4.99 2.50 -23.73
#